data_4baa1d29ff932ba4f3952258e4ca7598
#
_entry.id   4baa1d29ff932ba4f3952258e4ca7598
#
_cell.length_a   1.000
_cell.length_b   1.000
_cell.length_c   1.000
_cell.angle_alpha   90.00
_cell.angle_beta   90.00
_cell.angle_gamma   90.00
#
_symmetry.space_group_name_H-M   'P 1'
#
loop_
_entity.id
_entity.type
_entity.pdbx_description
1 polymer ?
#
loop_
_entity_poly.entity_id
_entity_poly.type
_entity_poly.pdbx_seq_one_letter_code
_entity_poly.pdbx_strand_id
1 'polypeptide(L)'
;MLNEQDYKLLAAKGITEQQLNQQLADLRAGFPFLELSAAASLDNGGIYAPTPEVRKAYLRAWQDYVADVDHKVVKFVPASGAASRMFKDLFTFLDGTSETPDTDFMKSFFEHLPQAAFLHDLDQKLQELHGKTSEQLVAEGDYKSVVAALLGTRGLNYGHLPKALLKFHRYEGDTSRTPFEEHLVEGALYAKNAEGKVQLHFTVSPEHRSLFETLSATASQQLGAQYQAQYDISFSEQKSSTDTIAANADGTPFRNADGSLLFRPGGHGALIENLNDIDADIIFVKTVDNVSPDRLKEDTVTNKQLLAGLLVSLQAQAFAYLEELEEGNVSEERMQEILHFLEKDLHCQSDTAHGLEGLELLDYLYTRLNRPIRVCGMVRNVGEPGGGPFMVYNADGSISLQILESSQIDMNDPAKKRLFEEGTHFNPVDLVCGVRDFNGEKFHLPDFVDPSTGFISHKSKDGKELLALELPGLWNGAMSDWNTVFVEVPLSTFNPVKTVNDLFRPQHQV
;
A
#
# COMPACT_ATOMS: atom_id res chain seq x y z
N MET A 1 -11.05 19.56 29.58
CA MET A 1 -11.37 18.39 30.41
C MET A 1 -12.33 17.51 29.65
N LEU A 2 -12.10 16.20 29.69
CA LEU A 2 -13.02 15.20 29.14
C LEU A 2 -14.26 15.09 30.03
N ASN A 3 -15.42 14.87 29.41
CA ASN A 3 -16.69 14.65 30.09
C ASN A 3 -17.10 13.15 30.02
N GLU A 4 -18.19 12.77 30.67
CA GLU A 4 -18.65 11.38 30.71
C GLU A 4 -18.97 10.81 29.33
N GLN A 5 -19.46 11.63 28.41
CA GLN A 5 -19.76 11.24 27.03
C GLN A 5 -18.46 10.94 26.24
N ASP A 6 -17.40 11.73 26.49
CA ASP A 6 -16.08 11.51 25.88
C ASP A 6 -15.50 10.15 26.30
N TYR A 7 -15.56 9.81 27.59
CA TYR A 7 -15.11 8.51 28.08
C TYR A 7 -15.91 7.33 27.49
N LYS A 8 -17.23 7.49 27.33
CA LYS A 8 -18.05 6.47 26.66
C LYS A 8 -17.65 6.29 25.19
N LEU A 9 -17.37 7.40 24.50
CA LEU A 9 -16.92 7.35 23.10
C LEU A 9 -15.54 6.68 22.97
N LEU A 10 -14.59 7.02 23.81
CA LEU A 10 -13.27 6.39 23.87
C LEU A 10 -13.39 4.88 24.11
N ALA A 11 -14.17 4.48 25.09
CA ALA A 11 -14.39 3.06 25.40
C ALA A 11 -15.03 2.31 24.21
N ALA A 12 -16.01 2.92 23.53
CA ALA A 12 -16.67 2.34 22.36
C ALA A 12 -15.72 2.16 21.19
N LYS A 13 -14.71 3.03 21.03
CA LYS A 13 -13.67 2.94 20.01
C LYS A 13 -12.51 2.04 20.39
N GLY A 14 -12.34 1.69 21.66
CA GLY A 14 -11.16 0.98 22.18
C GLY A 14 -9.93 1.89 22.29
N ILE A 15 -10.12 3.20 22.43
CA ILE A 15 -9.03 4.20 22.58
C ILE A 15 -8.87 4.50 24.06
N THR A 16 -7.65 4.43 24.57
CA THR A 16 -7.34 4.80 25.96
C THR A 16 -7.17 6.32 26.10
N GLU A 17 -7.36 6.84 27.34
CA GLU A 17 -7.08 8.23 27.64
C GLU A 17 -5.60 8.58 27.41
N GLN A 18 -4.69 7.64 27.64
CA GLN A 18 -3.26 7.80 27.39
C GLN A 18 -2.99 8.02 25.90
N GLN A 19 -3.58 7.19 25.02
CA GLN A 19 -3.47 7.35 23.56
C GLN A 19 -4.04 8.70 23.10
N LEU A 20 -5.21 9.10 23.60
CA LEU A 20 -5.79 10.40 23.28
C LEU A 20 -4.85 11.55 23.68
N ASN A 21 -4.30 11.52 24.89
CA ASN A 21 -3.41 12.57 25.39
C ASN A 21 -2.11 12.62 24.59
N GLN A 22 -1.57 11.47 24.17
CA GLN A 22 -0.39 11.40 23.31
C GLN A 22 -0.71 12.03 21.93
N GLN A 23 -1.80 11.64 21.30
CA GLN A 23 -2.21 12.24 20.01
C GLN A 23 -2.38 13.75 20.09
N LEU A 24 -2.95 14.27 21.17
CA LEU A 24 -3.07 15.72 21.38
C LEU A 24 -1.71 16.40 21.65
N ALA A 25 -0.77 15.70 22.27
CA ALA A 25 0.60 16.18 22.43
C ALA A 25 1.31 16.26 21.07
N ASP A 26 1.18 15.22 20.26
CA ASP A 26 1.76 15.13 18.91
C ASP A 26 1.19 16.24 18.00
N LEU A 27 -0.13 16.47 18.05
CA LEU A 27 -0.79 17.55 17.29
C LEU A 27 -0.29 18.95 17.68
N ARG A 28 0.17 19.15 18.92
CA ARG A 28 0.75 20.44 19.38
C ARG A 28 2.22 20.57 19.05
N ALA A 29 2.97 19.48 19.21
CA ALA A 29 4.42 19.48 19.01
C ALA A 29 4.82 19.39 17.54
N GLY A 30 3.98 18.74 16.71
CA GLY A 30 4.35 18.30 15.37
C GLY A 30 5.27 17.09 15.39
N PHE A 31 5.68 16.65 14.21
CA PHE A 31 6.63 15.55 14.02
C PHE A 31 7.95 16.08 13.48
N PRO A 32 9.09 15.51 13.91
CA PRO A 32 10.37 15.88 13.34
C PRO A 32 10.48 15.41 11.89
N PHE A 33 11.26 16.12 11.10
CA PHE A 33 11.68 15.62 9.81
C PHE A 33 12.77 14.56 10.00
N LEU A 34 12.81 13.59 9.10
CA LEU A 34 13.81 12.54 9.13
C LEU A 34 15.17 13.04 8.61
N GLU A 35 16.25 12.49 9.18
CA GLU A 35 17.61 12.82 8.75
C GLU A 35 18.06 11.87 7.64
N LEU A 36 18.30 12.43 6.45
CA LEU A 36 18.67 11.68 5.26
C LEU A 36 20.19 11.53 5.17
N SER A 37 20.66 10.32 4.93
CA SER A 37 22.03 10.05 4.50
C SER A 37 22.16 10.20 2.98
N ALA A 38 21.25 9.58 2.21
CA ALA A 38 21.22 9.64 0.75
C ALA A 38 19.85 9.24 0.19
N ALA A 39 19.57 9.59 -1.07
CA ALA A 39 18.58 8.87 -1.85
C ALA A 39 19.14 7.50 -2.23
N ALA A 40 18.37 6.42 -2.02
CA ALA A 40 18.82 5.10 -2.42
C ALA A 40 18.84 4.96 -3.94
N SER A 41 19.92 4.39 -4.48
CA SER A 41 20.12 4.22 -5.92
C SER A 41 20.91 2.94 -6.22
N LEU A 42 21.02 2.58 -7.49
CA LEU A 42 21.91 1.50 -7.93
C LEU A 42 23.40 1.86 -7.68
N ASP A 43 23.77 3.13 -7.87
CA ASP A 43 25.15 3.59 -7.80
C ASP A 43 25.72 3.54 -6.37
N ASN A 44 24.89 3.78 -5.36
CA ASN A 44 25.30 3.71 -3.95
C ASN A 44 24.94 2.38 -3.26
N GLY A 45 24.45 1.41 -4.01
CA GLY A 45 24.06 0.10 -3.50
C GLY A 45 22.77 0.07 -2.70
N GLY A 46 22.09 1.20 -2.48
CA GLY A 46 20.81 1.26 -1.76
C GLY A 46 19.65 0.59 -2.52
N ILE A 47 19.82 0.34 -3.82
CA ILE A 47 18.88 -0.45 -4.65
C ILE A 47 19.67 -1.55 -5.32
N TYR A 48 19.18 -2.77 -5.22
CA TYR A 48 19.77 -3.96 -5.80
C TYR A 48 19.19 -4.28 -7.17
N ALA A 49 20.05 -4.60 -8.15
CA ALA A 49 19.67 -5.11 -9.46
C ALA A 49 20.33 -6.49 -9.67
N PRO A 50 19.61 -7.60 -9.46
CA PRO A 50 20.19 -8.93 -9.61
C PRO A 50 20.53 -9.26 -11.07
N THR A 51 21.67 -9.95 -11.27
CA THR A 51 22.07 -10.44 -12.60
C THR A 51 21.06 -11.48 -13.11
N PRO A 52 21.00 -11.76 -14.44
CA PRO A 52 20.10 -12.78 -14.98
C PRO A 52 20.24 -14.16 -14.34
N GLU A 53 21.44 -14.54 -13.94
CA GLU A 53 21.72 -15.83 -13.28
C GLU A 53 21.13 -15.85 -11.87
N VAL A 54 21.33 -14.78 -11.11
CA VAL A 54 20.80 -14.63 -9.75
C VAL A 54 19.27 -14.54 -9.77
N ARG A 55 18.70 -13.83 -10.76
CA ARG A 55 17.24 -13.78 -10.96
C ARG A 55 16.64 -15.19 -11.10
N LYS A 56 17.29 -16.08 -11.88
CA LYS A 56 16.84 -17.49 -12.04
C LYS A 56 16.90 -18.24 -10.72
N ALA A 57 17.92 -18.01 -9.89
CA ALA A 57 18.03 -18.63 -8.59
C ALA A 57 16.89 -18.21 -7.65
N TYR A 58 16.56 -16.92 -7.59
CA TYR A 58 15.45 -16.44 -6.77
C TYR A 58 14.09 -16.91 -7.27
N LEU A 59 13.86 -16.94 -8.60
CA LEU A 59 12.62 -17.50 -9.14
C LEU A 59 12.46 -18.99 -8.76
N ARG A 60 13.56 -19.77 -8.77
CA ARG A 60 13.53 -21.15 -8.31
C ARG A 60 13.27 -21.24 -6.80
N ALA A 61 13.94 -20.42 -5.99
CA ALA A 61 13.72 -20.40 -4.55
C ALA A 61 12.25 -20.13 -4.20
N TRP A 62 11.59 -19.23 -4.93
CA TRP A 62 10.16 -19.01 -4.74
C TRP A 62 9.30 -20.20 -5.17
N GLN A 63 9.62 -20.83 -6.30
CA GLN A 63 8.91 -22.03 -6.77
C GLN A 63 9.03 -23.19 -5.76
N ASP A 64 10.23 -23.39 -5.21
CA ASP A 64 10.48 -24.41 -4.20
C ASP A 64 9.72 -24.09 -2.89
N TYR A 65 9.68 -22.81 -2.50
CA TYR A 65 8.97 -22.37 -1.30
C TYR A 65 7.46 -22.63 -1.37
N VAL A 66 6.79 -22.26 -2.46
CA VAL A 66 5.34 -22.45 -2.62
C VAL A 66 4.97 -23.91 -2.94
N ALA A 67 5.94 -24.75 -3.27
CA ALA A 67 5.72 -26.19 -3.43
C ALA A 67 5.49 -26.88 -2.08
N ASP A 68 6.01 -26.31 -0.98
CA ASP A 68 5.72 -26.77 0.37
C ASP A 68 4.36 -26.21 0.81
N VAL A 69 3.42 -27.11 1.08
CA VAL A 69 2.02 -26.76 1.41
C VAL A 69 1.84 -26.25 2.83
N ASP A 70 2.84 -26.42 3.69
CA ASP A 70 2.83 -25.94 5.07
C ASP A 70 3.08 -24.42 5.13
N HIS A 71 3.69 -23.85 4.09
CA HIS A 71 3.90 -22.40 4.00
C HIS A 71 2.60 -21.66 3.68
N LYS A 72 2.31 -20.65 4.49
CA LYS A 72 1.15 -19.76 4.33
C LYS A 72 1.53 -18.47 3.62
N VAL A 73 1.03 -18.30 2.40
CA VAL A 73 1.26 -17.11 1.58
C VAL A 73 -0.06 -16.37 1.42
N VAL A 74 -0.08 -15.08 1.80
CA VAL A 74 -1.28 -14.23 1.69
C VAL A 74 -0.97 -13.00 0.85
N LYS A 75 -1.90 -12.60 0.00
CA LYS A 75 -1.87 -11.31 -0.69
C LYS A 75 -2.77 -10.32 0.04
N PHE A 76 -2.19 -9.27 0.58
CA PHE A 76 -2.87 -8.20 1.32
C PHE A 76 -3.07 -6.98 0.43
N VAL A 77 -4.31 -6.54 0.26
CA VAL A 77 -4.68 -5.42 -0.61
C VAL A 77 -5.56 -4.42 0.16
N PRO A 78 -5.03 -3.24 0.50
CA PRO A 78 -5.87 -2.14 0.98
C PRO A 78 -6.88 -1.71 -0.09
N ALA A 79 -8.18 -1.89 0.14
CA ALA A 79 -9.22 -1.70 -0.87
C ALA A 79 -10.37 -0.77 -0.45
N SER A 80 -10.28 -0.15 0.73
CA SER A 80 -11.31 0.77 1.26
C SER A 80 -11.32 2.14 0.59
N GLY A 81 -10.31 2.50 -0.21
CA GLY A 81 -10.14 3.82 -0.78
C GLY A 81 -11.27 4.21 -1.75
N ALA A 82 -12.00 5.28 -1.44
CA ALA A 82 -13.05 5.84 -2.29
C ALA A 82 -12.49 6.33 -3.63
N ALA A 83 -13.27 6.15 -4.70
CA ALA A 83 -12.89 6.60 -6.04
C ALA A 83 -13.13 8.10 -6.29
N SER A 84 -13.62 8.87 -5.32
CA SER A 84 -13.99 10.28 -5.50
C SER A 84 -12.89 11.15 -6.10
N ARG A 85 -11.62 10.90 -5.74
CA ARG A 85 -10.48 11.61 -6.33
C ARG A 85 -10.28 11.28 -7.80
N MET A 86 -10.56 10.04 -8.22
CA MET A 86 -10.46 9.59 -9.60
C MET A 86 -11.43 10.33 -10.53
N PHE A 87 -12.59 10.73 -9.99
CA PHE A 87 -13.65 11.41 -10.71
C PHE A 87 -13.77 12.91 -10.42
N LYS A 88 -12.76 13.52 -9.81
CA LYS A 88 -12.78 14.92 -9.38
C LYS A 88 -13.20 15.88 -10.52
N ASP A 89 -12.63 15.71 -11.72
CA ASP A 89 -12.91 16.58 -12.86
C ASP A 89 -14.34 16.38 -13.38
N LEU A 90 -14.85 15.15 -13.35
CA LEU A 90 -16.23 14.83 -13.73
C LEU A 90 -17.23 15.46 -12.74
N PHE A 91 -16.95 15.42 -11.44
CA PHE A 91 -17.76 16.11 -10.43
C PHE A 91 -17.73 17.63 -10.65
N THR A 92 -16.55 18.19 -10.91
CA THR A 92 -16.41 19.63 -11.21
C THR A 92 -17.23 20.03 -12.44
N PHE A 93 -17.23 19.22 -13.50
CA PHE A 93 -18.05 19.44 -14.68
C PHE A 93 -19.56 19.31 -14.39
N LEU A 94 -19.96 18.28 -13.64
CA LEU A 94 -21.37 18.04 -13.31
C LEU A 94 -21.98 19.18 -12.48
N ASP A 95 -21.23 19.67 -11.48
CA ASP A 95 -21.65 20.74 -10.57
C ASP A 95 -21.44 22.15 -11.17
N GLY A 96 -20.65 22.24 -12.23
CA GLY A 96 -20.34 23.50 -12.89
C GLY A 96 -21.48 24.02 -13.79
N THR A 97 -21.27 25.20 -14.34
CA THR A 97 -22.25 25.89 -15.23
C THR A 97 -22.08 25.54 -16.71
N SER A 98 -20.95 24.93 -17.10
CA SER A 98 -20.70 24.53 -18.47
C SER A 98 -21.54 23.32 -18.86
N GLU A 99 -22.19 23.39 -19.99
CA GLU A 99 -22.99 22.28 -20.54
C GLU A 99 -22.19 21.42 -21.53
N THR A 100 -21.03 21.87 -21.95
CA THR A 100 -20.16 21.19 -22.91
C THR A 100 -18.77 20.94 -22.32
N PRO A 101 -18.04 19.89 -22.77
CA PRO A 101 -16.66 19.64 -22.37
C PRO A 101 -15.74 20.78 -22.81
N ASP A 102 -15.32 21.64 -21.89
CA ASP A 102 -14.48 22.81 -22.15
C ASP A 102 -13.02 22.61 -21.75
N THR A 103 -12.74 21.68 -20.85
CA THR A 103 -11.37 21.32 -20.46
C THR A 103 -10.81 20.17 -21.33
N ASP A 104 -9.49 20.13 -21.48
CA ASP A 104 -8.83 19.03 -22.23
C ASP A 104 -9.10 17.68 -21.59
N PHE A 105 -9.19 17.63 -20.26
CA PHE A 105 -9.55 16.42 -19.54
C PHE A 105 -10.94 15.89 -19.95
N MET A 106 -11.96 16.77 -19.96
CA MET A 106 -13.32 16.40 -20.30
C MET A 106 -13.47 16.05 -21.79
N LYS A 107 -12.78 16.74 -22.67
CA LYS A 107 -12.75 16.40 -24.11
C LYS A 107 -12.15 15.01 -24.31
N SER A 108 -11.00 14.75 -23.69
CA SER A 108 -10.36 13.44 -23.76
C SER A 108 -11.23 12.33 -23.15
N PHE A 109 -11.94 12.59 -22.06
CA PHE A 109 -12.86 11.63 -21.46
C PHE A 109 -13.95 11.21 -22.44
N PHE A 110 -14.66 12.15 -23.06
CA PHE A 110 -15.74 11.82 -23.99
C PHE A 110 -15.24 11.24 -25.32
N GLU A 111 -14.07 11.65 -25.80
CA GLU A 111 -13.42 11.06 -26.99
C GLU A 111 -13.12 9.57 -26.79
N HIS A 112 -12.64 9.19 -25.60
CA HIS A 112 -12.23 7.82 -25.29
C HIS A 112 -13.30 7.00 -24.54
N LEU A 113 -14.44 7.59 -24.18
CA LEU A 113 -15.53 6.89 -23.50
C LEU A 113 -15.96 5.57 -24.21
N PRO A 114 -15.97 5.47 -25.56
CA PRO A 114 -16.28 4.21 -26.24
C PRO A 114 -15.33 3.04 -25.90
N GLN A 115 -14.14 3.31 -25.37
CA GLN A 115 -13.14 2.31 -24.97
C GLN A 115 -13.31 1.87 -23.51
N ALA A 116 -14.18 2.53 -22.73
CA ALA A 116 -14.33 2.28 -21.31
C ALA A 116 -14.85 0.87 -21.03
N ALA A 117 -14.25 0.19 -20.06
CA ALA A 117 -14.68 -1.14 -19.60
C ALA A 117 -16.10 -1.14 -19.02
N PHE A 118 -16.56 -0.01 -18.53
CA PHE A 118 -17.89 0.20 -17.97
C PHE A 118 -18.94 0.71 -18.99
N LEU A 119 -18.59 0.89 -20.26
CA LEU A 119 -19.48 1.49 -21.26
C LEU A 119 -20.79 0.72 -21.40
N HIS A 120 -20.72 -0.60 -21.50
CA HIS A 120 -21.92 -1.44 -21.66
C HIS A 120 -22.91 -1.23 -20.51
N ASP A 121 -22.42 -1.23 -19.26
CA ASP A 121 -23.27 -1.02 -18.09
C ASP A 121 -23.80 0.41 -18.03
N LEU A 122 -22.98 1.40 -18.43
CA LEU A 122 -23.39 2.79 -18.51
C LEU A 122 -24.53 2.98 -19.53
N ASP A 123 -24.37 2.43 -20.72
CA ASP A 123 -25.40 2.51 -21.76
C ASP A 123 -26.71 1.81 -21.35
N GLN A 124 -26.60 0.68 -20.67
CA GLN A 124 -27.77 0.01 -20.10
C GLN A 124 -28.52 0.91 -19.11
N LYS A 125 -27.78 1.58 -18.21
CA LYS A 125 -28.37 2.54 -17.27
C LYS A 125 -28.95 3.79 -17.94
N LEU A 126 -28.28 4.31 -18.95
CA LEU A 126 -28.78 5.43 -19.74
C LEU A 126 -30.05 5.08 -20.51
N GLN A 127 -30.14 3.87 -21.05
CA GLN A 127 -31.38 3.37 -21.67
C GLN A 127 -32.54 3.30 -20.64
N GLU A 128 -32.28 2.83 -19.42
CA GLU A 128 -33.28 2.79 -18.34
C GLU A 128 -33.73 4.21 -17.92
N LEU A 129 -32.83 5.17 -17.85
CA LEU A 129 -33.08 6.52 -17.35
C LEU A 129 -33.60 7.49 -18.40
N HIS A 130 -33.08 7.40 -19.63
CA HIS A 130 -33.30 8.40 -20.70
C HIS A 130 -33.82 7.80 -22.01
N GLY A 131 -33.87 6.46 -22.15
CA GLY A 131 -34.22 5.79 -23.39
C GLY A 131 -33.18 5.95 -24.51
N LYS A 132 -31.92 6.28 -24.17
CA LYS A 132 -30.82 6.60 -25.09
C LYS A 132 -29.50 6.02 -24.60
N THR A 133 -28.57 5.79 -25.52
CA THR A 133 -27.19 5.44 -25.19
C THR A 133 -26.33 6.69 -24.93
N SER A 134 -25.12 6.48 -24.38
CA SER A 134 -24.13 7.55 -24.20
C SER A 134 -23.79 8.25 -25.52
N GLU A 135 -23.63 7.50 -26.60
CA GLU A 135 -23.36 8.02 -27.94
C GLU A 135 -24.48 8.98 -28.41
N GLN A 136 -25.74 8.57 -28.23
CA GLN A 136 -26.91 9.38 -28.62
C GLN A 136 -27.00 10.67 -27.80
N LEU A 137 -26.80 10.60 -26.47
CA LEU A 137 -26.82 11.78 -25.60
C LEU A 137 -25.67 12.74 -25.93
N VAL A 138 -24.47 12.23 -26.16
CA VAL A 138 -23.31 13.04 -26.58
C VAL A 138 -23.56 13.72 -27.92
N ALA A 139 -24.16 13.02 -28.89
CA ALA A 139 -24.51 13.60 -30.19
C ALA A 139 -25.56 14.72 -30.09
N GLU A 140 -26.42 14.68 -29.09
CA GLU A 140 -27.42 15.72 -28.76
C GLU A 140 -26.83 16.87 -27.90
N GLY A 141 -25.57 16.73 -27.41
CA GLY A 141 -24.94 17.70 -26.54
C GLY A 141 -25.29 17.53 -25.05
N ASP A 142 -25.96 16.45 -24.67
CA ASP A 142 -26.33 16.16 -23.27
C ASP A 142 -25.22 15.36 -22.55
N TYR A 143 -24.10 15.98 -22.35
CA TYR A 143 -22.93 15.43 -21.67
C TYR A 143 -23.18 15.19 -20.16
N LYS A 144 -23.95 16.10 -19.53
CA LYS A 144 -24.20 16.02 -18.08
C LYS A 144 -25.03 14.80 -17.69
N SER A 145 -25.99 14.39 -18.48
CA SER A 145 -26.76 13.16 -18.25
C SER A 145 -25.87 11.92 -18.25
N VAL A 146 -24.87 11.86 -19.14
CA VAL A 146 -23.90 10.76 -19.18
C VAL A 146 -23.06 10.72 -17.88
N VAL A 147 -22.50 11.87 -17.47
CA VAL A 147 -21.71 11.96 -16.25
C VAL A 147 -22.54 11.67 -15.01
N ALA A 148 -23.77 12.19 -14.93
CA ALA A 148 -24.69 11.94 -13.83
C ALA A 148 -25.06 10.44 -13.69
N ALA A 149 -25.26 9.75 -14.81
CA ALA A 149 -25.51 8.30 -14.80
C ALA A 149 -24.27 7.49 -14.41
N LEU A 150 -23.07 7.93 -14.75
CA LEU A 150 -21.83 7.28 -14.31
C LEU A 150 -21.62 7.43 -12.79
N LEU A 151 -21.72 8.65 -12.27
CA LEU A 151 -21.35 8.97 -10.89
C LEU A 151 -22.47 8.75 -9.87
N GLY A 152 -23.72 9.01 -10.26
CA GLY A 152 -24.86 9.10 -9.36
C GLY A 152 -25.42 7.76 -8.94
N THR A 153 -26.11 7.74 -7.78
CA THR A 153 -26.74 6.55 -7.17
C THR A 153 -27.87 5.95 -8.00
N ARG A 154 -28.47 6.71 -8.91
CA ARG A 154 -29.49 6.24 -9.86
C ARG A 154 -28.91 5.54 -11.08
N GLY A 155 -27.59 5.72 -11.32
CA GLY A 155 -26.82 5.11 -12.41
C GLY A 155 -25.88 4.03 -11.88
N LEU A 156 -24.58 4.12 -12.27
CA LEU A 156 -23.55 3.16 -11.85
C LEU A 156 -23.00 3.42 -10.45
N ASN A 157 -23.28 4.57 -9.85
CA ASN A 157 -22.84 4.97 -8.51
C ASN A 157 -21.31 5.03 -8.33
N TYR A 158 -20.55 5.22 -9.41
CA TYR A 158 -19.07 5.20 -9.37
C TYR A 158 -18.49 6.32 -8.52
N GLY A 159 -19.22 7.43 -8.32
CA GLY A 159 -18.80 8.52 -7.45
C GLY A 159 -18.71 8.15 -5.97
N HIS A 160 -19.35 7.06 -5.54
CA HIS A 160 -19.42 6.64 -4.13
C HIS A 160 -18.80 5.27 -3.86
N LEU A 161 -18.50 4.50 -4.92
CA LEU A 161 -17.89 3.18 -4.77
C LEU A 161 -16.37 3.27 -4.55
N PRO A 162 -15.75 2.28 -3.88
CA PRO A 162 -14.31 2.15 -3.83
C PRO A 162 -13.75 1.74 -5.19
N LYS A 163 -12.52 2.15 -5.51
CA LYS A 163 -11.84 1.82 -6.77
C LYS A 163 -11.84 0.32 -7.08
N ALA A 164 -11.72 -0.51 -6.06
CA ALA A 164 -11.69 -1.98 -6.19
C ALA A 164 -12.88 -2.56 -6.94
N LEU A 165 -14.04 -1.89 -6.91
CA LEU A 165 -15.30 -2.37 -7.47
C LEU A 165 -15.65 -1.75 -8.82
N LEU A 166 -14.81 -0.87 -9.36
CA LEU A 166 -15.05 -0.23 -10.65
C LEU A 166 -14.46 -1.08 -11.79
N LYS A 167 -15.13 -1.16 -12.93
CA LYS A 167 -14.62 -1.88 -14.10
C LYS A 167 -13.43 -1.13 -14.72
N PHE A 168 -12.25 -1.75 -14.70
CA PHE A 168 -11.01 -1.16 -15.22
C PHE A 168 -10.65 -1.68 -16.62
N HIS A 169 -10.74 -3.00 -16.83
CA HIS A 169 -10.28 -3.64 -18.06
C HIS A 169 -11.42 -4.36 -18.77
N ARG A 170 -11.54 -4.11 -20.06
CA ARG A 170 -12.51 -4.79 -20.94
C ARG A 170 -11.80 -5.92 -21.66
N TYR A 171 -12.40 -7.10 -21.67
CA TYR A 171 -11.91 -8.29 -22.34
C TYR A 171 -12.85 -8.70 -23.48
N GLU A 172 -12.45 -9.72 -24.24
CA GLU A 172 -13.28 -10.26 -25.31
C GLU A 172 -14.65 -10.76 -24.81
N GLY A 173 -15.68 -10.72 -25.68
CA GLY A 173 -17.03 -11.20 -25.33
C GLY A 173 -17.77 -10.34 -24.32
N ASP A 174 -17.53 -9.01 -24.32
CA ASP A 174 -18.13 -8.04 -23.38
C ASP A 174 -17.88 -8.33 -21.88
N THR A 175 -16.87 -9.15 -21.59
CA THR A 175 -16.40 -9.34 -20.23
C THR A 175 -15.53 -8.16 -19.79
N SER A 176 -15.59 -7.84 -18.51
CA SER A 176 -14.72 -6.81 -17.91
C SER A 176 -14.35 -7.20 -16.50
N ARG A 177 -13.19 -6.73 -16.04
CA ARG A 177 -12.73 -6.98 -14.68
C ARG A 177 -12.53 -5.69 -13.91
N THR A 178 -12.84 -5.78 -12.63
CA THR A 178 -12.53 -4.79 -11.61
C THR A 178 -11.11 -5.00 -11.09
N PRO A 179 -10.50 -4.01 -10.41
CA PRO A 179 -9.23 -4.21 -9.70
C PRO A 179 -9.28 -5.38 -8.71
N PHE A 180 -10.39 -5.58 -8.02
CA PHE A 180 -10.57 -6.73 -7.13
C PHE A 180 -10.34 -8.06 -7.88
N GLU A 181 -10.98 -8.24 -9.05
CA GLU A 181 -10.82 -9.44 -9.87
C GLU A 181 -9.41 -9.58 -10.45
N GLU A 182 -8.78 -8.45 -10.84
CA GLU A 182 -7.40 -8.47 -11.31
C GLU A 182 -6.42 -8.90 -10.20
N HIS A 183 -6.68 -8.52 -8.94
CA HIS A 183 -5.90 -9.00 -7.81
C HIS A 183 -6.09 -10.51 -7.54
N LEU A 184 -7.26 -11.07 -7.81
CA LEU A 184 -7.47 -12.51 -7.75
C LEU A 184 -6.64 -13.23 -8.81
N VAL A 185 -6.65 -12.72 -10.06
CA VAL A 185 -5.82 -13.26 -11.15
C VAL A 185 -4.34 -13.22 -10.79
N GLU A 186 -3.84 -12.09 -10.32
CA GLU A 186 -2.46 -11.96 -9.86
C GLU A 186 -2.13 -12.96 -8.74
N GLY A 187 -3.01 -13.11 -7.74
CA GLY A 187 -2.83 -14.09 -6.66
C GLY A 187 -2.66 -15.52 -7.19
N ALA A 188 -3.50 -15.91 -8.17
CA ALA A 188 -3.40 -17.22 -8.80
C ALA A 188 -2.08 -17.43 -9.59
N LEU A 189 -1.48 -16.36 -10.09
CA LEU A 189 -0.28 -16.44 -10.93
C LEU A 189 1.03 -16.48 -10.13
N TYR A 190 1.10 -15.86 -8.95
CA TYR A 190 2.36 -15.81 -8.19
C TYR A 190 2.28 -16.25 -6.72
N ALA A 191 1.09 -16.37 -6.13
CA ALA A 191 0.89 -16.72 -4.71
C ALA A 191 0.12 -18.03 -4.49
N LYS A 192 -0.15 -18.79 -5.56
CA LYS A 192 -0.83 -20.08 -5.51
C LYS A 192 0.13 -21.16 -5.03
N ASN A 193 -0.27 -21.95 -4.01
CA ASN A 193 0.51 -23.09 -3.54
C ASN A 193 0.33 -24.35 -4.44
N ALA A 194 1.05 -25.43 -4.12
CA ALA A 194 1.01 -26.66 -4.89
C ALA A 194 -0.36 -27.36 -4.90
N GLU A 195 -1.22 -27.12 -3.89
CA GLU A 195 -2.60 -27.64 -3.84
C GLU A 195 -3.59 -26.78 -4.65
N GLY A 196 -3.14 -25.70 -5.26
CA GLY A 196 -4.00 -24.76 -5.99
C GLY A 196 -4.71 -23.73 -5.10
N LYS A 197 -4.35 -23.63 -3.82
CA LYS A 197 -4.93 -22.64 -2.90
C LYS A 197 -4.30 -21.26 -3.10
N VAL A 198 -5.13 -20.22 -3.05
CA VAL A 198 -4.75 -18.80 -3.16
C VAL A 198 -5.42 -18.04 -2.04
N GLN A 199 -4.64 -17.46 -1.14
CA GLN A 199 -5.16 -16.69 -0.01
C GLN A 199 -5.02 -15.20 -0.28
N LEU A 200 -6.13 -14.45 -0.17
CA LEU A 200 -6.14 -12.99 -0.30
C LEU A 200 -6.88 -12.37 0.89
N HIS A 201 -6.37 -11.24 1.30
CA HIS A 201 -7.01 -10.41 2.31
C HIS A 201 -7.20 -8.99 1.80
N PHE A 202 -8.44 -8.48 1.88
CA PHE A 202 -8.76 -7.10 1.50
C PHE A 202 -9.22 -6.31 2.71
N THR A 203 -8.67 -5.11 2.90
CA THR A 203 -9.27 -4.18 3.84
C THR A 203 -10.33 -3.36 3.13
N VAL A 204 -11.53 -3.31 3.67
CA VAL A 204 -12.70 -2.69 3.04
C VAL A 204 -13.37 -1.72 4.01
N SER A 205 -14.17 -0.79 3.49
CA SER A 205 -15.03 0.03 4.33
C SER A 205 -16.32 -0.72 4.71
N PRO A 206 -16.85 -0.53 5.92
CA PRO A 206 -18.04 -1.24 6.41
C PRO A 206 -19.25 -1.16 5.46
N GLU A 207 -19.49 0.03 4.92
CA GLU A 207 -20.61 0.33 4.03
C GLU A 207 -20.57 -0.42 2.69
N HIS A 208 -19.37 -0.87 2.26
CA HIS A 208 -19.19 -1.56 0.98
C HIS A 208 -18.91 -3.06 1.13
N ARG A 209 -18.75 -3.56 2.35
CA ARG A 209 -18.37 -4.96 2.62
C ARG A 209 -19.25 -5.98 1.90
N SER A 210 -20.58 -5.79 1.94
CA SER A 210 -21.51 -6.70 1.28
C SER A 210 -21.34 -6.76 -0.24
N LEU A 211 -20.92 -5.66 -0.88
CA LEU A 211 -20.63 -5.64 -2.32
C LEU A 211 -19.37 -6.45 -2.65
N PHE A 212 -18.33 -6.35 -1.80
CA PHE A 212 -17.13 -7.16 -1.94
C PHE A 212 -17.42 -8.65 -1.75
N GLU A 213 -18.22 -9.03 -0.74
CA GLU A 213 -18.60 -10.41 -0.48
C GLU A 213 -19.39 -10.99 -1.65
N THR A 214 -20.32 -10.22 -2.23
CA THR A 214 -21.09 -10.62 -3.41
C THR A 214 -20.20 -10.83 -4.64
N LEU A 215 -19.32 -9.87 -4.95
CA LEU A 215 -18.39 -9.97 -6.07
C LEU A 215 -17.41 -11.13 -5.86
N SER A 216 -16.90 -11.31 -4.64
CA SER A 216 -15.97 -12.38 -4.27
C SER A 216 -16.56 -13.76 -4.59
N ALA A 217 -17.82 -14.03 -4.22
CA ALA A 217 -18.47 -15.32 -4.47
C ALA A 217 -18.52 -15.64 -5.97
N THR A 218 -18.88 -14.65 -6.81
CA THR A 218 -18.98 -14.84 -8.26
C THR A 218 -17.61 -14.97 -8.92
N ALA A 219 -16.69 -14.04 -8.59
CA ALA A 219 -15.36 -13.99 -9.16
C ALA A 219 -14.53 -15.23 -8.80
N SER A 220 -14.61 -15.71 -7.55
CA SER A 220 -13.91 -16.91 -7.10
C SER A 220 -14.31 -18.15 -7.90
N GLN A 221 -15.59 -18.28 -8.23
CA GLN A 221 -16.08 -19.41 -9.05
C GLN A 221 -15.56 -19.33 -10.48
N GLN A 222 -15.67 -18.16 -11.12
CA GLN A 222 -15.30 -17.96 -12.52
C GLN A 222 -13.77 -18.06 -12.72
N LEU A 223 -13.02 -17.26 -11.94
CA LEU A 223 -11.56 -17.23 -12.03
C LEU A 223 -10.92 -18.51 -11.47
N GLY A 224 -11.56 -19.14 -10.47
CA GLY A 224 -11.11 -20.43 -9.94
C GLY A 224 -11.10 -21.52 -11.02
N ALA A 225 -12.16 -21.60 -11.83
CA ALA A 225 -12.21 -22.52 -12.95
C ALA A 225 -11.17 -22.17 -14.03
N GLN A 226 -11.01 -20.89 -14.36
CA GLN A 226 -10.07 -20.42 -15.39
C GLN A 226 -8.60 -20.65 -15.03
N TYR A 227 -8.22 -20.36 -13.77
CA TYR A 227 -6.82 -20.41 -13.31
C TYR A 227 -6.49 -21.66 -12.49
N GLN A 228 -7.42 -22.62 -12.40
CA GLN A 228 -7.27 -23.82 -11.57
C GLN A 228 -6.83 -23.46 -10.14
N ALA A 229 -7.60 -22.56 -9.53
CA ALA A 229 -7.30 -21.98 -8.22
C ALA A 229 -8.50 -22.14 -7.28
N GLN A 230 -8.20 -22.40 -6.00
CA GLN A 230 -9.16 -22.38 -4.91
C GLN A 230 -8.89 -21.13 -4.07
N TYR A 231 -9.78 -20.15 -4.21
CA TYR A 231 -9.64 -18.87 -3.51
C TYR A 231 -10.18 -18.95 -2.08
N ASP A 232 -9.34 -18.53 -1.13
CA ASP A 232 -9.71 -18.25 0.25
C ASP A 232 -9.56 -16.73 0.46
N ILE A 233 -10.70 -16.03 0.46
CA ILE A 233 -10.75 -14.56 0.49
C ILE A 233 -11.33 -14.11 1.82
N SER A 234 -10.56 -13.30 2.53
CA SER A 234 -10.97 -12.70 3.79
C SER A 234 -11.05 -11.17 3.69
N PHE A 235 -11.86 -10.59 4.55
CA PHE A 235 -12.07 -9.14 4.62
C PHE A 235 -11.91 -8.65 6.04
N SER A 236 -11.27 -7.50 6.20
CA SER A 236 -11.29 -6.75 7.46
C SER A 236 -11.61 -5.29 7.22
N GLU A 237 -11.97 -4.61 8.29
CA GLU A 237 -12.21 -3.17 8.33
C GLU A 237 -11.11 -2.53 9.16
N GLN A 238 -10.77 -1.26 8.88
CA GLN A 238 -9.86 -0.53 9.75
C GLN A 238 -10.40 -0.52 11.18
N LYS A 239 -9.57 -0.89 12.15
CA LYS A 239 -9.98 -0.95 13.55
C LYS A 239 -10.29 0.45 14.08
N SER A 240 -11.43 0.64 14.75
CA SER A 240 -11.84 1.93 15.32
C SER A 240 -10.87 2.43 16.42
N SER A 241 -10.11 1.53 17.04
CA SER A 241 -9.04 1.87 17.99
C SER A 241 -7.85 2.60 17.36
N THR A 242 -7.72 2.56 16.05
CA THR A 242 -6.69 3.28 15.28
C THR A 242 -7.15 4.65 14.78
N ASP A 243 -8.40 5.04 15.06
CA ASP A 243 -8.87 6.40 14.77
C ASP A 243 -8.09 7.43 15.58
N THR A 244 -7.87 8.58 14.98
CA THR A 244 -7.11 9.67 15.59
C THR A 244 -8.02 10.85 15.90
N ILE A 245 -7.74 11.54 17.03
CA ILE A 245 -8.46 12.74 17.41
C ILE A 245 -8.17 13.88 16.43
N ALA A 246 -9.19 14.64 16.02
CA ALA A 246 -9.00 15.91 15.35
C ALA A 246 -8.83 17.04 16.39
N ALA A 247 -8.02 18.05 16.06
CA ALA A 247 -7.81 19.20 16.92
C ALA A 247 -8.09 20.53 16.20
N ASN A 248 -8.37 21.54 16.97
CA ASN A 248 -8.37 22.93 16.52
C ASN A 248 -6.92 23.42 16.32
N ALA A 249 -6.72 24.55 15.67
CA ALA A 249 -5.40 25.13 15.43
C ALA A 249 -4.61 25.42 16.72
N ASP A 250 -5.27 25.59 17.85
CA ASP A 250 -4.65 25.75 19.17
C ASP A 250 -4.28 24.43 19.88
N GLY A 251 -4.50 23.29 19.21
CA GLY A 251 -4.23 21.97 19.75
C GLY A 251 -5.25 21.46 20.77
N THR A 252 -6.40 22.14 20.91
CA THR A 252 -7.53 21.61 21.69
C THR A 252 -8.34 20.61 20.87
N PRO A 253 -8.99 19.59 21.51
CA PRO A 253 -9.81 18.63 20.78
C PRO A 253 -10.91 19.31 19.95
N PHE A 254 -11.04 18.93 18.69
CA PHE A 254 -12.15 19.40 17.85
C PHE A 254 -13.44 18.68 18.26
N ARG A 255 -14.54 19.45 18.37
CA ARG A 255 -15.85 18.91 18.72
C ARG A 255 -16.85 19.10 17.60
N ASN A 256 -17.68 18.11 17.39
CA ASN A 256 -18.85 18.17 16.54
C ASN A 256 -19.90 19.16 17.08
N ALA A 257 -20.92 19.47 16.29
CA ALA A 257 -21.99 20.38 16.69
C ALA A 257 -22.80 19.88 17.93
N ASP A 258 -22.84 18.59 18.17
CA ASP A 258 -23.48 17.93 19.33
C ASP A 258 -22.56 17.92 20.57
N GLY A 259 -21.35 18.47 20.49
CA GLY A 259 -20.34 18.51 21.55
C GLY A 259 -19.47 17.26 21.67
N SER A 260 -19.70 16.21 20.90
CA SER A 260 -18.88 15.00 20.89
C SER A 260 -17.49 15.25 20.28
N LEU A 261 -16.49 14.49 20.70
CA LEU A 261 -15.15 14.53 20.12
C LEU A 261 -15.20 14.05 18.66
N LEU A 262 -14.46 14.70 17.78
CA LEU A 262 -14.30 14.26 16.40
C LEU A 262 -13.07 13.37 16.27
N PHE A 263 -13.29 12.09 15.93
CA PHE A 263 -12.27 11.16 15.51
C PHE A 263 -12.29 11.01 13.98
N ARG A 264 -11.12 10.74 13.40
CA ARG A 264 -10.94 10.48 11.98
C ARG A 264 -10.12 9.20 11.78
N PRO A 265 -10.30 8.51 10.64
CA PRO A 265 -9.40 7.41 10.28
C PRO A 265 -7.94 7.86 10.31
N GLY A 266 -7.06 7.05 10.90
CA GLY A 266 -5.63 7.34 11.06
C GLY A 266 -4.78 7.22 9.78
N GLY A 267 -5.41 7.16 8.61
CA GLY A 267 -4.74 6.93 7.32
C GLY A 267 -4.39 5.45 7.10
N HIS A 268 -3.61 5.17 6.04
CA HIS A 268 -3.24 3.79 5.72
C HIS A 268 -2.26 3.17 6.74
N GLY A 269 -1.61 3.97 7.57
CA GLY A 269 -0.78 3.49 8.68
C GLY A 269 -1.54 2.69 9.73
N ALA A 270 -2.83 3.01 9.93
CA ALA A 270 -3.73 2.23 10.79
C ALA A 270 -3.82 0.75 10.38
N LEU A 271 -3.57 0.43 9.12
CA LEU A 271 -3.67 -0.93 8.59
C LEU A 271 -2.53 -1.86 9.04
N ILE A 272 -1.53 -1.36 9.75
CA ILE A 272 -0.53 -2.24 10.39
C ILE A 272 -1.20 -3.20 11.37
N GLU A 273 -2.26 -2.76 12.04
CA GLU A 273 -3.05 -3.60 12.95
C GLU A 273 -3.82 -4.70 12.19
N ASN A 274 -4.32 -4.40 10.99
CA ASN A 274 -4.96 -5.38 10.13
C ASN A 274 -3.94 -6.38 9.57
N LEU A 275 -2.77 -5.89 9.17
CA LEU A 275 -1.66 -6.73 8.69
C LEU A 275 -1.16 -7.66 9.80
N ASN A 276 -1.08 -7.16 11.03
CA ASN A 276 -0.69 -7.93 12.22
C ASN A 276 -1.64 -9.09 12.52
N ASP A 277 -2.93 -8.97 12.19
CA ASP A 277 -3.91 -10.04 12.41
C ASP A 277 -3.79 -11.18 11.38
N ILE A 278 -3.08 -10.99 10.27
CA ILE A 278 -2.92 -12.01 9.23
C ILE A 278 -2.04 -13.16 9.74
N ASP A 279 -2.54 -14.40 9.63
CA ASP A 279 -1.77 -15.60 9.90
C ASP A 279 -1.10 -16.08 8.62
N ALA A 280 0.12 -15.62 8.41
CA ALA A 280 0.93 -15.97 7.23
C ALA A 280 2.41 -16.01 7.57
N ASP A 281 3.19 -16.68 6.72
CA ASP A 281 4.65 -16.64 6.72
C ASP A 281 5.13 -15.51 5.81
N ILE A 282 4.53 -15.42 4.63
CA ILE A 282 4.84 -14.41 3.61
C ILE A 282 3.57 -13.63 3.24
N ILE A 283 3.68 -12.30 3.20
CA ILE A 283 2.58 -11.43 2.79
C ILE A 283 3.04 -10.55 1.61
N PHE A 284 2.33 -10.66 0.48
CA PHE A 284 2.43 -9.71 -0.61
C PHE A 284 1.56 -8.49 -0.33
N VAL A 285 2.11 -7.29 -0.39
CA VAL A 285 1.36 -6.03 -0.25
C VAL A 285 1.38 -5.27 -1.56
N LYS A 286 0.22 -4.85 -2.05
CA LYS A 286 0.08 -4.06 -3.27
C LYS A 286 -1.12 -3.12 -3.17
N THR A 287 -1.01 -1.91 -3.75
CA THR A 287 -2.15 -0.99 -3.86
C THR A 287 -3.20 -1.51 -4.81
N VAL A 288 -4.48 -1.22 -4.50
CA VAL A 288 -5.63 -1.76 -5.25
C VAL A 288 -5.68 -1.31 -6.71
N ASP A 289 -5.21 -0.12 -7.00
CA ASP A 289 -5.32 0.52 -8.32
C ASP A 289 -4.12 0.27 -9.26
N ASN A 290 -3.07 -0.38 -8.77
CA ASN A 290 -1.93 -0.77 -9.60
C ASN A 290 -2.14 -2.17 -10.18
N VAL A 291 -2.96 -2.27 -11.21
CA VAL A 291 -3.28 -3.51 -11.90
C VAL A 291 -3.16 -3.33 -13.43
N SER A 292 -2.93 -4.43 -14.13
CA SER A 292 -2.80 -4.46 -15.59
C SER A 292 -3.64 -5.57 -16.20
N PRO A 293 -4.03 -5.44 -17.48
CA PRO A 293 -4.70 -6.52 -18.20
C PRO A 293 -3.78 -7.73 -18.41
N ASP A 294 -4.37 -8.89 -18.73
CA ASP A 294 -3.66 -10.17 -18.81
C ASP A 294 -2.43 -10.13 -19.74
N ARG A 295 -2.49 -9.41 -20.85
CA ARG A 295 -1.37 -9.28 -21.81
C ARG A 295 -0.11 -8.63 -21.24
N LEU A 296 -0.22 -7.88 -20.12
CA LEU A 296 0.88 -7.17 -19.46
C LEU A 296 1.24 -7.75 -18.07
N LYS A 297 0.59 -8.82 -17.64
CA LYS A 297 0.81 -9.38 -16.29
C LYS A 297 2.14 -10.10 -16.14
N GLU A 298 2.76 -10.57 -17.22
CA GLU A 298 3.98 -11.37 -17.17
C GLU A 298 5.10 -10.67 -16.39
N ASP A 299 5.34 -9.40 -16.68
CA ASP A 299 6.35 -8.61 -15.96
C ASP A 299 6.03 -8.49 -14.47
N THR A 300 4.78 -8.21 -14.12
CA THR A 300 4.33 -8.13 -12.72
C THR A 300 4.53 -9.46 -12.01
N VAL A 301 4.09 -10.57 -12.61
CA VAL A 301 4.19 -11.91 -12.04
C VAL A 301 5.66 -12.31 -11.82
N THR A 302 6.49 -12.17 -12.85
CA THR A 302 7.90 -12.53 -12.79
C THR A 302 8.64 -11.73 -11.73
N ASN A 303 8.40 -10.41 -11.65
CA ASN A 303 9.09 -9.59 -10.66
C ASN A 303 8.53 -9.80 -9.23
N LYS A 304 7.23 -10.08 -9.06
CA LYS A 304 6.70 -10.50 -7.75
C LYS A 304 7.34 -11.79 -7.25
N GLN A 305 7.48 -12.79 -8.11
CA GLN A 305 8.17 -14.05 -7.78
C GLN A 305 9.65 -13.82 -7.47
N LEU A 306 10.30 -12.90 -8.19
CA LEU A 306 11.69 -12.51 -7.94
C LEU A 306 11.86 -11.90 -6.54
N LEU A 307 11.03 -10.90 -6.18
CA LEU A 307 11.07 -10.25 -4.87
C LEU A 307 10.83 -11.28 -3.75
N ALA A 308 9.88 -12.19 -3.95
CA ALA A 308 9.57 -13.23 -2.98
C ALA A 308 10.72 -14.24 -2.83
N GLY A 309 11.33 -14.66 -3.94
CA GLY A 309 12.48 -15.58 -3.91
C GLY A 309 13.70 -14.96 -3.24
N LEU A 310 13.95 -13.67 -3.44
CA LEU A 310 14.98 -12.97 -2.69
C LEU A 310 14.65 -12.93 -1.19
N LEU A 311 13.40 -12.59 -0.84
CA LEU A 311 12.97 -12.54 0.56
C LEU A 311 13.20 -13.88 1.26
N VAL A 312 12.72 -15.01 0.71
CA VAL A 312 12.86 -16.31 1.36
C VAL A 312 14.32 -16.75 1.44
N SER A 313 15.16 -16.35 0.50
CA SER A 313 16.61 -16.60 0.55
C SER A 313 17.30 -15.83 1.67
N LEU A 314 16.97 -14.53 1.82
CA LEU A 314 17.50 -13.69 2.91
C LEU A 314 17.01 -14.18 4.27
N GLN A 315 15.74 -14.56 4.37
CA GLN A 315 15.14 -15.08 5.58
C GLN A 315 15.80 -16.39 6.03
N ALA A 316 16.01 -17.31 5.11
CA ALA A 316 16.69 -18.58 5.41
C ALA A 316 18.12 -18.35 5.94
N GLN A 317 18.86 -17.37 5.36
CA GLN A 317 20.20 -17.04 5.84
C GLN A 317 20.16 -16.35 7.21
N ALA A 318 19.23 -15.39 7.41
CA ALA A 318 19.07 -14.71 8.70
C ALA A 318 18.68 -15.69 9.81
N PHE A 319 17.80 -16.65 9.52
CA PHE A 319 17.36 -17.66 10.49
C PHE A 319 18.49 -18.61 10.88
N ALA A 320 19.30 -19.05 9.93
CA ALA A 320 20.48 -19.85 10.23
C ALA A 320 21.47 -19.10 11.14
N TYR A 321 21.67 -17.81 10.92
CA TYR A 321 22.50 -17.00 11.80
C TYR A 321 21.89 -16.79 13.18
N LEU A 322 20.57 -16.60 13.28
CA LEU A 322 19.88 -16.46 14.57
C LEU A 322 19.96 -17.74 15.42
N GLU A 323 19.84 -18.92 14.79
CA GLU A 323 20.04 -20.21 15.44
C GLU A 323 21.46 -20.33 16.02
N GLU A 324 22.49 -19.97 15.21
CA GLU A 324 23.88 -19.96 15.68
C GLU A 324 24.11 -19.00 16.87
N LEU A 325 23.54 -17.78 16.79
CA LEU A 325 23.66 -16.76 17.84
C LEU A 325 22.93 -17.18 19.13
N GLU A 326 21.78 -17.86 19.03
CA GLU A 326 21.02 -18.35 20.17
C GLU A 326 21.77 -19.47 20.93
N GLU A 327 22.51 -20.32 20.22
CA GLU A 327 23.39 -21.34 20.82
C GLU A 327 24.54 -20.71 21.64
N GLY A 328 24.87 -19.45 21.40
CA GLY A 328 25.79 -18.63 22.19
C GLY A 328 27.26 -19.03 22.11
N ASN A 329 27.65 -19.90 21.16
CA ASN A 329 29.03 -20.36 20.94
C ASN A 329 29.54 -19.97 19.56
N VAL A 330 29.47 -18.67 19.25
CA VAL A 330 29.84 -18.12 17.95
C VAL A 330 31.21 -17.47 18.03
N SER A 331 32.12 -17.80 17.10
CA SER A 331 33.45 -17.18 17.06
C SER A 331 33.36 -15.70 16.62
N GLU A 332 34.39 -14.92 16.98
CA GLU A 332 34.48 -13.51 16.58
C GLU A 332 34.44 -13.37 15.05
N GLU A 333 35.20 -14.21 14.32
CA GLU A 333 35.22 -14.19 12.86
C GLU A 333 33.81 -14.45 12.29
N ARG A 334 33.03 -15.36 12.90
CA ARG A 334 31.68 -15.68 12.47
C ARG A 334 30.72 -14.52 12.75
N MET A 335 30.85 -13.84 13.89
CA MET A 335 30.07 -12.65 14.20
C MET A 335 30.37 -11.50 13.20
N GLN A 336 31.63 -11.37 12.75
CA GLN A 336 31.98 -10.39 11.71
C GLN A 336 31.37 -10.76 10.32
N GLU A 337 31.27 -12.05 9.98
CA GLU A 337 30.53 -12.49 8.78
C GLU A 337 29.05 -12.15 8.87
N ILE A 338 28.44 -12.36 10.05
CA ILE A 338 27.03 -12.01 10.31
C ILE A 338 26.82 -10.50 10.24
N LEU A 339 27.72 -9.71 10.81
CA LEU A 339 27.70 -8.25 10.71
C LEU A 339 27.78 -7.80 9.24
N HIS A 340 28.66 -8.42 8.47
CA HIS A 340 28.76 -8.12 7.02
C HIS A 340 27.46 -8.41 6.27
N PHE A 341 26.80 -9.53 6.55
CA PHE A 341 25.49 -9.85 5.97
C PHE A 341 24.43 -8.80 6.37
N LEU A 342 24.38 -8.41 7.65
CA LEU A 342 23.46 -7.39 8.14
C LEU A 342 23.65 -6.05 7.42
N GLU A 343 24.90 -5.63 7.20
CA GLU A 343 25.21 -4.35 6.57
C GLU A 343 25.06 -4.36 5.05
N LYS A 344 25.45 -5.45 4.41
CA LYS A 344 25.51 -5.53 2.95
C LYS A 344 24.20 -6.04 2.34
N ASP A 345 23.61 -7.08 2.92
CA ASP A 345 22.44 -7.74 2.33
C ASP A 345 21.13 -7.21 2.92
N LEU A 346 21.12 -6.79 4.20
CA LEU A 346 19.97 -6.17 4.86
C LEU A 346 20.08 -4.64 5.01
N HIS A 347 21.16 -4.05 4.53
CA HIS A 347 21.39 -2.59 4.50
C HIS A 347 21.25 -1.88 5.86
N CYS A 348 21.50 -2.57 6.96
CA CYS A 348 21.55 -1.98 8.30
C CYS A 348 23.01 -1.66 8.66
N GLN A 349 23.44 -0.43 8.40
CA GLN A 349 24.82 0.03 8.61
C GLN A 349 24.96 0.74 9.96
N SER A 350 26.04 0.48 10.69
CA SER A 350 26.30 1.14 11.97
C SER A 350 27.79 1.24 12.27
N ASP A 351 28.31 2.46 12.31
CA ASP A 351 29.70 2.69 12.71
C ASP A 351 29.99 2.20 14.13
N THR A 352 29.01 2.25 15.03
CA THR A 352 29.16 1.79 16.42
C THR A 352 29.26 0.27 16.53
N ALA A 353 28.65 -0.48 15.61
CA ALA A 353 28.70 -1.94 15.61
C ALA A 353 30.12 -2.48 15.39
N HIS A 354 30.95 -1.79 14.62
CA HIS A 354 32.35 -2.17 14.39
C HIS A 354 33.24 -2.04 15.63
N GLY A 355 32.79 -1.36 16.68
CA GLY A 355 33.49 -1.26 17.97
C GLY A 355 32.99 -2.25 19.02
N LEU A 356 31.96 -3.05 18.72
CA LEU A 356 31.40 -4.04 19.65
C LEU A 356 32.16 -5.36 19.55
N GLU A 357 32.31 -6.06 20.67
CA GLU A 357 33.00 -7.37 20.77
C GLU A 357 32.22 -8.32 21.69
N GLY A 358 32.41 -9.61 21.53
CA GLY A 358 31.87 -10.64 22.40
C GLY A 358 30.34 -10.57 22.53
N LEU A 359 29.83 -10.53 23.77
CA LEU A 359 28.40 -10.54 24.07
C LEU A 359 27.67 -9.28 23.59
N GLU A 360 28.34 -8.13 23.53
CA GLU A 360 27.73 -6.88 23.06
C GLU A 360 27.45 -6.95 21.54
N LEU A 361 28.42 -7.50 20.79
CA LEU A 361 28.24 -7.73 19.36
C LEU A 361 27.18 -8.80 19.10
N LEU A 362 27.20 -9.90 19.87
CA LEU A 362 26.21 -10.96 19.74
C LEU A 362 24.77 -10.43 19.95
N ASP A 363 24.54 -9.66 21.02
CA ASP A 363 23.21 -9.08 21.34
C ASP A 363 22.76 -8.08 20.25
N TYR A 364 23.70 -7.26 19.75
CA TYR A 364 23.45 -6.36 18.65
C TYR A 364 23.00 -7.12 17.38
N LEU A 365 23.75 -8.14 16.97
CA LEU A 365 23.44 -8.95 15.79
C LEU A 365 22.09 -9.66 15.91
N TYR A 366 21.85 -10.30 17.06
CA TYR A 366 20.60 -10.98 17.34
C TYR A 366 19.40 -10.03 17.25
N THR A 367 19.47 -8.89 17.91
CA THR A 367 18.40 -7.89 17.95
C THR A 367 18.13 -7.30 16.55
N ARG A 368 19.15 -7.13 15.72
CA ARG A 368 19.01 -6.57 14.37
C ARG A 368 18.52 -7.59 13.35
N LEU A 369 18.91 -8.84 13.47
CA LEU A 369 18.45 -9.90 12.57
C LEU A 369 17.03 -10.36 12.90
N ASN A 370 16.66 -10.43 14.19
CA ASN A 370 15.34 -10.91 14.63
C ASN A 370 14.26 -9.83 14.48
N ARG A 371 14.00 -9.45 13.23
CA ARG A 371 13.01 -8.44 12.82
C ARG A 371 12.23 -8.92 11.60
N PRO A 372 11.02 -8.42 11.37
CA PRO A 372 10.35 -8.62 10.10
C PRO A 372 11.24 -8.15 8.95
N ILE A 373 11.15 -8.84 7.80
CA ILE A 373 11.91 -8.50 6.59
C ILE A 373 10.94 -8.09 5.50
N ARG A 374 11.25 -7.04 4.76
CA ARG A 374 10.52 -6.69 3.53
C ARG A 374 11.47 -6.50 2.36
N VAL A 375 11.07 -7.01 1.21
CA VAL A 375 11.70 -6.73 -0.09
C VAL A 375 10.73 -5.89 -0.91
N CYS A 376 11.18 -4.73 -1.36
CA CYS A 376 10.33 -3.75 -2.03
C CYS A 376 10.83 -3.51 -3.45
N GLY A 377 9.94 -3.67 -4.43
CA GLY A 377 10.22 -3.28 -5.82
C GLY A 377 10.26 -1.76 -5.94
N MET A 378 11.28 -1.24 -6.61
CA MET A 378 11.45 0.17 -6.94
C MET A 378 11.49 0.36 -8.45
N VAL A 379 10.73 1.30 -8.97
CA VAL A 379 10.73 1.65 -10.40
C VAL A 379 11.50 2.93 -10.66
N ARG A 380 12.02 3.11 -11.87
CA ARG A 380 12.61 4.38 -12.30
C ARG A 380 11.60 5.51 -12.16
N ASN A 381 12.05 6.63 -11.58
CA ASN A 381 11.22 7.80 -11.40
C ASN A 381 10.90 8.45 -12.76
N VAL A 382 9.61 8.60 -13.05
CA VAL A 382 9.10 9.26 -14.26
C VAL A 382 8.22 10.47 -13.96
N GLY A 383 8.35 11.00 -12.72
CA GLY A 383 7.61 12.19 -12.27
C GLY A 383 6.25 11.88 -11.63
N GLU A 384 5.97 10.63 -11.26
CA GLU A 384 4.76 10.29 -10.51
C GLU A 384 4.87 10.79 -9.06
N PRO A 385 3.77 11.31 -8.48
CA PRO A 385 3.75 11.73 -7.09
C PRO A 385 3.72 10.52 -6.14
N GLY A 386 4.47 10.57 -5.05
CA GLY A 386 4.49 9.53 -4.01
C GLY A 386 5.83 9.43 -3.31
N GLY A 387 6.01 8.34 -2.57
CA GLY A 387 7.22 8.08 -1.80
C GLY A 387 8.38 7.56 -2.64
N GLY A 388 9.59 7.82 -2.17
CA GLY A 388 10.84 7.31 -2.75
C GLY A 388 11.68 6.51 -1.75
N PRO A 389 12.67 5.77 -2.25
CA PRO A 389 13.62 5.01 -1.43
C PRO A 389 14.76 5.91 -0.94
N PHE A 390 15.01 5.88 0.37
CA PHE A 390 16.07 6.67 1.02
C PHE A 390 16.89 5.83 1.99
N MET A 391 18.13 6.26 2.25
CA MET A 391 18.98 5.84 3.35
C MET A 391 18.81 6.87 4.47
N VAL A 392 18.38 6.43 5.65
CA VAL A 392 17.96 7.31 6.75
C VAL A 392 18.76 7.00 8.01
N TYR A 393 19.17 8.02 8.75
CA TYR A 393 19.74 7.86 10.08
C TYR A 393 18.63 7.53 11.10
N ASN A 394 18.79 6.42 11.79
CA ASN A 394 17.93 6.01 12.89
C ASN A 394 18.35 6.71 14.20
N ALA A 395 17.50 6.65 15.22
CA ALA A 395 17.74 7.29 16.51
C ALA A 395 19.03 6.81 17.22
N ASP A 396 19.50 5.60 16.93
CA ASP A 396 20.73 5.01 17.46
C ASP A 396 21.98 5.30 16.60
N GLY A 397 21.83 6.12 15.56
CA GLY A 397 22.90 6.48 14.63
C GLY A 397 23.17 5.46 13.52
N SER A 398 22.47 4.32 13.51
CA SER A 398 22.53 3.40 12.39
C SER A 398 21.82 3.98 11.16
N ILE A 399 22.15 3.44 9.98
CA ILE A 399 21.52 3.82 8.71
C ILE A 399 20.74 2.61 8.20
N SER A 400 19.47 2.84 7.82
CA SER A 400 18.62 1.82 7.20
C SER A 400 17.89 2.35 5.97
N LEU A 401 17.37 1.43 5.15
CA LEU A 401 16.56 1.77 3.99
C LEU A 401 15.11 2.07 4.41
N GLN A 402 14.59 3.22 4.00
CA GLN A 402 13.24 3.70 4.31
C GLN A 402 12.54 4.21 3.06
N ILE A 403 11.22 4.04 3.01
CA ILE A 403 10.36 4.67 2.01
C ILE A 403 9.81 5.95 2.63
N LEU A 404 10.11 7.10 2.03
CA LEU A 404 9.68 8.40 2.54
C LEU A 404 8.86 9.17 1.52
N GLU A 405 7.90 9.93 2.02
CA GLU A 405 7.15 10.94 1.27
C GLU A 405 7.70 12.34 1.55
N SER A 406 7.41 13.30 0.66
CA SER A 406 7.91 14.67 0.78
C SER A 406 7.52 15.35 2.11
N SER A 407 6.39 14.96 2.71
CA SER A 407 5.94 15.47 4.01
C SER A 407 6.85 15.09 5.19
N GLN A 408 7.68 14.07 5.03
CA GLN A 408 8.60 13.56 6.06
C GLN A 408 10.00 14.18 5.95
N ILE A 409 10.24 15.00 4.93
CA ILE A 409 11.54 15.61 4.59
C ILE A 409 11.43 17.12 4.73
N ASP A 410 12.43 17.78 5.33
CA ASP A 410 12.48 19.24 5.38
C ASP A 410 12.81 19.82 4.00
N MET A 411 11.77 20.14 3.25
CA MET A 411 11.89 20.73 1.92
C MET A 411 12.37 22.19 1.92
N ASN A 412 12.51 22.81 3.10
CA ASN A 412 13.15 24.12 3.26
C ASN A 412 14.67 24.03 3.38
N ASP A 413 15.20 22.86 3.72
CA ASP A 413 16.63 22.56 3.67
C ASP A 413 17.06 22.26 2.22
N PRO A 414 17.89 23.12 1.59
CA PRO A 414 18.29 22.91 0.20
C PRO A 414 19.03 21.59 -0.06
N ALA A 415 19.74 21.06 0.93
CA ALA A 415 20.47 19.79 0.80
C ALA A 415 19.50 18.60 0.78
N LYS A 416 18.54 18.57 1.72
CA LYS A 416 17.51 17.52 1.78
C LYS A 416 16.56 17.58 0.58
N LYS A 417 16.15 18.78 0.17
CA LYS A 417 15.36 19.00 -1.04
C LYS A 417 16.06 18.45 -2.28
N ARG A 418 17.37 18.68 -2.42
CA ARG A 418 18.16 18.14 -3.53
C ARG A 418 18.17 16.62 -3.52
N LEU A 419 18.42 15.97 -2.38
CA LEU A 419 18.36 14.51 -2.27
C LEU A 419 17.00 13.95 -2.70
N PHE A 420 15.92 14.62 -2.36
CA PHE A 420 14.59 14.24 -2.78
C PHE A 420 14.36 14.40 -4.29
N GLU A 421 14.76 15.55 -4.87
CA GLU A 421 14.56 15.86 -6.29
C GLU A 421 15.49 15.04 -7.22
N GLU A 422 16.70 14.68 -6.75
CA GLU A 422 17.66 13.86 -7.48
C GLU A 422 17.37 12.34 -7.34
N GLY A 423 16.35 11.94 -6.57
CA GLY A 423 15.95 10.55 -6.39
C GLY A 423 15.66 9.85 -7.73
N THR A 424 16.42 8.80 -8.04
CA THR A 424 16.35 8.09 -9.34
C THR A 424 15.21 7.10 -9.43
N HIS A 425 14.63 6.72 -8.29
CA HIS A 425 13.59 5.70 -8.19
C HIS A 425 12.41 6.17 -7.34
N PHE A 426 11.32 5.45 -7.52
CA PHE A 426 10.03 5.72 -6.89
C PHE A 426 9.46 4.41 -6.33
N ASN A 427 8.69 4.51 -5.23
CA ASN A 427 8.01 3.38 -4.61
C ASN A 427 6.64 3.13 -5.25
N PRO A 428 6.45 2.04 -6.04
CA PRO A 428 5.15 1.69 -6.61
C PRO A 428 4.21 1.01 -5.60
N VAL A 429 4.65 0.81 -4.35
CA VAL A 429 4.00 -0.03 -3.33
C VAL A 429 3.85 -1.47 -3.81
N ASP A 430 4.99 -2.10 -4.01
CA ASP A 430 5.13 -3.48 -4.47
C ASP A 430 6.06 -4.22 -3.51
N LEU A 431 5.49 -4.76 -2.40
CA LEU A 431 6.24 -5.31 -1.28
C LEU A 431 5.97 -6.80 -1.12
N VAL A 432 6.99 -7.51 -0.64
CA VAL A 432 6.88 -8.86 -0.09
C VAL A 432 7.45 -8.85 1.31
N CYS A 433 6.73 -9.39 2.28
CA CYS A 433 7.01 -9.28 3.71
C CYS A 433 7.10 -10.67 4.35
N GLY A 434 8.17 -10.93 5.10
CA GLY A 434 8.31 -12.07 6.01
C GLY A 434 7.97 -11.61 7.43
N VAL A 435 6.96 -12.23 8.04
CA VAL A 435 6.34 -11.74 9.29
C VAL A 435 6.40 -12.74 10.45
N ARG A 436 7.26 -13.76 10.33
CA ARG A 436 7.58 -14.71 11.41
C ARG A 436 9.06 -14.69 11.73
N ASP A 437 9.37 -15.01 12.97
CA ASP A 437 10.73 -15.22 13.43
C ASP A 437 11.26 -16.64 13.04
N PHE A 438 12.49 -16.93 13.40
CA PHE A 438 13.14 -18.20 13.09
C PHE A 438 12.57 -19.41 13.86
N ASN A 439 11.78 -19.18 14.92
CA ASN A 439 11.02 -20.21 15.63
C ASN A 439 9.63 -20.45 15.02
N GLY A 440 9.27 -19.69 13.97
CA GLY A 440 7.96 -19.75 13.34
C GLY A 440 6.86 -18.96 14.07
N GLU A 441 7.23 -18.18 15.10
CA GLU A 441 6.31 -17.35 15.84
C GLU A 441 6.05 -16.03 15.08
N LYS A 442 4.82 -15.54 15.15
CA LYS A 442 4.48 -14.25 14.52
C LYS A 442 5.13 -13.09 15.27
N PHE A 443 5.76 -12.19 14.53
CA PHE A 443 6.11 -10.88 15.08
C PHE A 443 4.84 -10.09 15.44
N HIS A 444 4.89 -9.34 16.53
CA HIS A 444 3.90 -8.32 16.84
C HIS A 444 4.28 -7.05 16.07
N LEU A 445 3.73 -6.89 14.86
CA LEU A 445 4.16 -5.86 13.92
C LEU A 445 4.08 -4.42 14.45
N PRO A 446 3.12 -4.04 15.32
CA PRO A 446 3.10 -2.72 15.95
C PRO A 446 4.36 -2.36 16.77
N ASP A 447 5.14 -3.34 17.25
CA ASP A 447 6.37 -3.09 18.00
C ASP A 447 7.51 -2.55 17.13
N PHE A 448 7.37 -2.65 15.80
CA PHE A 448 8.36 -2.22 14.79
C PHE A 448 7.96 -0.92 14.08
N VAL A 449 7.00 -0.19 14.63
CA VAL A 449 6.54 1.13 14.14
C VAL A 449 7.39 2.23 14.75
N ASP A 450 7.88 3.17 13.95
CA ASP A 450 8.41 4.44 14.48
C ASP A 450 7.29 5.46 14.64
N PRO A 451 6.81 5.70 15.88
CA PRO A 451 5.70 6.61 16.13
C PRO A 451 6.06 8.09 15.82
N SER A 452 7.35 8.43 15.72
CA SER A 452 7.80 9.80 15.42
C SER A 452 7.61 10.19 13.95
N THR A 453 7.22 9.25 13.08
CA THR A 453 7.05 9.44 11.63
C THR A 453 5.61 9.69 11.18
N GLY A 454 4.70 9.93 12.12
CA GLY A 454 3.37 10.44 11.81
C GLY A 454 3.42 11.82 11.16
N PHE A 455 2.30 12.32 10.68
CA PHE A 455 2.22 13.68 10.16
C PHE A 455 0.86 14.33 10.41
N ILE A 456 0.83 15.66 10.33
CA ILE A 456 -0.37 16.46 10.54
C ILE A 456 -0.84 17.00 9.21
N SER A 457 -2.10 16.72 8.88
CA SER A 457 -2.76 17.29 7.70
C SER A 457 -3.82 18.33 8.08
N HIS A 458 -3.90 19.40 7.29
CA HIS A 458 -4.92 20.41 7.44
C HIS A 458 -6.17 19.99 6.67
N LYS A 459 -7.30 19.95 7.35
CA LYS A 459 -8.60 19.57 6.81
C LYS A 459 -9.65 20.60 7.20
N SER A 460 -10.87 20.43 6.75
CA SER A 460 -12.01 21.20 7.17
C SER A 460 -13.23 20.33 7.43
N LYS A 461 -14.08 20.76 8.34
CA LYS A 461 -15.41 20.18 8.60
C LYS A 461 -16.39 21.30 8.91
N ASP A 462 -17.53 21.32 8.23
CA ASP A 462 -18.60 22.32 8.42
C ASP A 462 -18.08 23.78 8.35
N GLY A 463 -17.14 24.02 7.42
CA GLY A 463 -16.52 25.34 7.24
C GLY A 463 -15.48 25.73 8.29
N LYS A 464 -15.13 24.84 9.23
CA LYS A 464 -14.09 25.06 10.24
C LYS A 464 -12.84 24.26 9.89
N GLU A 465 -11.68 24.92 9.98
CA GLU A 465 -10.40 24.27 9.83
C GLU A 465 -10.09 23.37 11.05
N LEU A 466 -9.43 22.27 10.79
CA LEU A 466 -8.97 21.34 11.81
C LEU A 466 -7.63 20.70 11.42
N LEU A 467 -6.91 20.27 12.44
CA LEU A 467 -5.72 19.43 12.34
C LEU A 467 -6.14 17.96 12.44
N ALA A 468 -5.68 17.16 11.52
CA ALA A 468 -5.88 15.71 11.52
C ALA A 468 -4.51 15.02 11.64
N LEU A 469 -4.38 14.17 12.65
CA LEU A 469 -3.22 13.33 12.84
C LEU A 469 -3.33 12.13 11.90
N GLU A 470 -2.28 11.86 11.14
CA GLU A 470 -2.13 10.65 10.36
C GLU A 470 -1.01 9.79 10.98
N LEU A 471 -1.32 8.52 11.23
CA LEU A 471 -0.36 7.56 11.79
C LEU A 471 0.78 7.31 10.80
N PRO A 472 1.95 6.82 11.28
CA PRO A 472 3.04 6.40 10.40
C PRO A 472 2.53 5.51 9.27
N GLY A 473 2.76 5.89 8.01
CA GLY A 473 2.19 5.19 6.85
C GLY A 473 2.60 3.71 6.80
N LEU A 474 1.71 2.83 6.31
CA LEU A 474 1.88 1.38 6.36
C LEU A 474 3.23 0.90 5.81
N TRP A 475 3.64 1.41 4.65
CA TRP A 475 4.94 1.09 4.03
C TRP A 475 6.04 2.14 4.28
N ASN A 476 5.75 3.14 5.11
CA ASN A 476 6.68 4.15 5.58
C ASN A 476 7.11 3.82 7.03
N GLY A 477 6.81 4.70 7.97
CA GLY A 477 7.19 4.57 9.36
C GLY A 477 6.56 3.40 10.13
N ALA A 478 5.45 2.83 9.66
CA ALA A 478 4.89 1.61 10.26
C ALA A 478 5.75 0.37 10.03
N MET A 479 6.68 0.40 9.07
CA MET A 479 7.68 -0.64 8.82
C MET A 479 9.11 -0.10 8.97
N SER A 480 9.31 0.91 9.81
CA SER A 480 10.59 1.59 9.98
C SER A 480 11.67 0.65 10.55
N ASP A 481 11.32 -0.12 11.56
CA ASP A 481 12.25 -1.05 12.22
C ASP A 481 12.33 -2.43 11.56
N TRP A 482 11.81 -2.57 10.33
CA TRP A 482 11.94 -3.79 9.55
C TRP A 482 13.26 -3.81 8.77
N ASN A 483 13.86 -4.99 8.64
CA ASN A 483 14.93 -5.20 7.68
C ASN A 483 14.38 -4.99 6.27
N THR A 484 14.94 -4.02 5.53
CA THR A 484 14.39 -3.56 4.26
C THR A 484 15.41 -3.72 3.14
N VAL A 485 14.99 -4.31 2.02
CA VAL A 485 15.80 -4.41 0.80
C VAL A 485 15.02 -3.83 -0.38
N PHE A 486 15.65 -2.94 -1.14
CA PHE A 486 15.08 -2.37 -2.36
C PHE A 486 15.65 -3.06 -3.59
N VAL A 487 14.77 -3.38 -4.53
CA VAL A 487 15.13 -4.07 -5.78
C VAL A 487 14.57 -3.30 -6.97
N GLU A 488 15.40 -3.03 -7.97
CA GLU A 488 14.92 -2.43 -9.22
C GLU A 488 14.00 -3.40 -9.97
N VAL A 489 12.79 -2.94 -10.28
CA VAL A 489 11.82 -3.65 -11.11
C VAL A 489 11.44 -2.79 -12.32
N PRO A 490 11.01 -3.40 -13.45
CA PRO A 490 10.65 -2.65 -14.65
C PRO A 490 9.47 -1.70 -14.41
N LEU A 491 9.48 -0.55 -15.05
CA LEU A 491 8.36 0.42 -14.99
C LEU A 491 7.03 -0.19 -15.46
N SER A 492 7.06 -1.23 -16.31
CA SER A 492 5.87 -1.98 -16.74
C SER A 492 5.08 -2.64 -15.62
N THR A 493 5.69 -2.81 -14.43
CA THR A 493 5.01 -3.32 -13.22
C THR A 493 4.18 -2.25 -12.50
N PHE A 494 4.27 -0.99 -12.93
CA PHE A 494 3.61 0.15 -12.29
C PHE A 494 2.63 0.83 -13.24
N ASN A 495 1.35 0.51 -13.11
CA ASN A 495 0.26 1.01 -13.94
C ASN A 495 -0.91 1.51 -13.08
N PRO A 496 -0.71 2.54 -12.25
CA PRO A 496 -1.75 3.03 -11.35
C PRO A 496 -2.83 3.80 -12.10
N VAL A 497 -4.07 3.69 -11.63
CA VAL A 497 -5.19 4.51 -12.08
C VAL A 497 -5.44 5.61 -11.05
N LYS A 498 -5.02 6.83 -11.33
CA LYS A 498 -5.21 8.01 -10.46
C LYS A 498 -6.45 8.81 -10.88
N THR A 499 -6.70 8.93 -12.17
CA THR A 499 -7.87 9.57 -12.76
C THR A 499 -8.61 8.60 -13.67
N VAL A 500 -9.86 8.91 -14.01
CA VAL A 500 -10.64 8.04 -14.91
C VAL A 500 -10.02 7.96 -16.32
N ASN A 501 -9.34 9.01 -16.77
CA ASN A 501 -8.68 9.02 -18.08
C ASN A 501 -7.45 8.10 -18.14
N ASP A 502 -6.89 7.71 -17.00
CA ASP A 502 -5.80 6.72 -16.99
C ASP A 502 -6.26 5.35 -17.51
N LEU A 503 -7.55 5.03 -17.38
CA LEU A 503 -8.13 3.81 -17.94
C LEU A 503 -8.03 3.74 -19.48
N PHE A 504 -7.87 4.86 -20.15
CA PHE A 504 -7.75 4.95 -21.60
C PHE A 504 -6.29 4.87 -22.09
N ARG A 505 -5.32 4.85 -21.18
CA ARG A 505 -3.92 4.65 -21.54
C ARG A 505 -3.71 3.24 -22.13
N PRO A 506 -2.75 3.06 -23.08
CA PRO A 506 -2.47 1.76 -23.68
C PRO A 506 -2.24 0.63 -22.66
N GLN A 507 -1.71 0.95 -21.46
CA GLN A 507 -1.44 -0.01 -20.40
C GLN A 507 -2.72 -0.62 -19.79
N HIS A 508 -3.88 0.01 -19.96
CA HIS A 508 -5.18 -0.44 -19.45
C HIS A 508 -6.12 -0.93 -20.55
N GLN A 509 -5.74 -0.79 -21.81
CA GLN A 509 -6.50 -1.31 -22.94
C GLN A 509 -6.08 -2.74 -23.28
N VAL A 510 -7.02 -3.61 -23.64
CA VAL A 510 -6.78 -5.05 -23.94
C VAL A 510 -6.63 -5.29 -25.44
#